data_6b899f487ca7ec7f67a0dc7fedc5e885
#
_entry.id   6b899f487ca7ec7f67a0dc7fedc5e885
#
_cell.length_a   1.000
_cell.length_b   1.000
_cell.length_c   1.000
_cell.angle_alpha   90.00
_cell.angle_beta   90.00
_cell.angle_gamma   90.00
#
_symmetry.space_group_name_H-M   'P 1'
#
loop_
_entity.id
_entity.type
_entity.pdbx_description
1 polymer ?
#
loop_
_entity_poly.entity_id
_entity_poly.type
_entity_poly.pdbx_seq_one_letter_code
_entity_poly.pdbx_strand_id
1 'polypeptide(L)'
;MFLDSLTKPITRKLLVQSIVNHINHNNRFNLNQERRKQEATAKEPTIVFDVKHLLRQVGGYTKMVGKVIAKFKLYLPKSIGLIKAAYDKQDLNELCSSLHSLKGAAGSASALNLLKVVRAIEELCKDMRATMTQDGVGGGDEKNRWPNNAVKLKELDVLVKELDACTENVLLYQQKAV
;
A
#
# COMPACT_ATOMS: atom_id res chain seq x y z
N MET A 1 -3.27 -12.68 -20.05
CA MET A 1 -2.27 -12.40 -21.09
C MET A 1 -2.82 -13.01 -22.38
N PHE A 2 -3.48 -12.22 -23.24
CA PHE A 2 -4.01 -12.70 -24.51
C PHE A 2 -2.90 -12.56 -25.54
N LEU A 3 -2.42 -13.69 -26.05
CA LEU A 3 -1.55 -13.73 -27.21
C LEU A 3 -2.45 -13.52 -28.44
N ASP A 4 -2.19 -12.46 -29.21
CA ASP A 4 -2.82 -12.26 -30.50
C ASP A 4 -2.56 -13.48 -31.39
N SER A 5 -3.59 -14.29 -31.65
CA SER A 5 -3.49 -15.44 -32.51
C SER A 5 -3.55 -14.99 -33.97
N LEU A 6 -2.43 -15.07 -34.66
CA LEU A 6 -2.36 -14.81 -36.10
C LEU A 6 -2.97 -16.03 -36.87
N THR A 7 -4.09 -15.78 -37.52
CA THR A 7 -4.74 -16.81 -38.41
C THR A 7 -4.02 -16.87 -39.75
N LYS A 8 -3.84 -18.08 -40.28
CA LYS A 8 -3.29 -18.32 -41.65
C LYS A 8 -4.34 -17.97 -42.72
N PRO A 9 -3.92 -17.34 -43.87
CA PRO A 9 -2.55 -17.06 -44.31
C PRO A 9 -1.96 -15.78 -43.71
N ILE A 10 -0.72 -15.84 -43.18
CA ILE A 10 -0.03 -14.70 -42.60
C ILE A 10 0.55 -13.85 -43.73
N THR A 11 0.02 -12.66 -43.92
CA THR A 11 0.60 -11.71 -44.87
C THR A 11 1.70 -10.89 -44.16
N ARG A 12 2.72 -10.48 -44.93
CA ARG A 12 3.82 -9.62 -44.41
C ARG A 12 3.28 -8.36 -43.70
N LYS A 13 2.17 -7.81 -44.21
CA LYS A 13 1.52 -6.63 -43.65
C LYS A 13 0.93 -6.89 -42.25
N LEU A 14 0.26 -8.01 -42.05
CA LEU A 14 -0.29 -8.44 -40.76
C LEU A 14 0.80 -8.72 -39.71
N LEU A 15 1.90 -9.36 -40.15
CA LEU A 15 3.03 -9.62 -39.28
C LEU A 15 3.68 -8.33 -38.78
N VAL A 16 3.95 -7.39 -39.69
CA VAL A 16 4.53 -6.08 -39.34
C VAL A 16 3.61 -5.32 -38.41
N GLN A 17 2.30 -5.31 -38.67
CA GLN A 17 1.32 -4.63 -37.83
C GLN A 17 1.26 -5.22 -36.41
N SER A 18 1.29 -6.54 -36.29
CA SER A 18 1.32 -7.23 -34.98
C SER A 18 2.61 -6.91 -34.21
N ILE A 19 3.76 -6.88 -34.87
CA ILE A 19 5.05 -6.52 -34.24
C ILE A 19 5.03 -5.05 -33.77
N VAL A 20 4.55 -4.12 -34.61
CA VAL A 20 4.45 -2.69 -34.24
C VAL A 20 3.48 -2.50 -33.07
N ASN A 21 2.34 -3.16 -33.06
CA ASN A 21 1.40 -3.11 -31.95
C ASN A 21 2.02 -3.64 -30.65
N HIS A 22 2.76 -4.73 -30.73
CA HIS A 22 3.46 -5.31 -29.56
C HIS A 22 4.56 -4.38 -29.01
N ILE A 23 5.37 -3.77 -29.88
CA ILE A 23 6.39 -2.79 -29.50
C ILE A 23 5.74 -1.54 -28.89
N ASN A 24 4.67 -1.02 -29.48
CA ASN A 24 3.97 0.13 -28.94
C ASN A 24 3.30 -0.15 -27.60
N HIS A 25 2.79 -1.36 -27.39
CA HIS A 25 2.23 -1.79 -26.11
C HIS A 25 3.31 -1.84 -25.02
N ASN A 26 4.46 -2.44 -25.32
CA ASN A 26 5.61 -2.52 -24.39
C ASN A 26 6.20 -1.14 -24.09
N ASN A 27 6.30 -0.25 -25.09
CA ASN A 27 6.77 1.12 -24.89
C ASN A 27 5.82 1.95 -24.01
N ARG A 28 4.51 1.81 -24.19
CA ARG A 28 3.51 2.46 -23.30
C ARG A 28 3.58 1.93 -21.88
N PHE A 29 3.84 0.63 -21.70
CA PHE A 29 4.00 0.03 -20.37
C PHE A 29 5.27 0.54 -19.68
N ASN A 30 6.40 0.62 -20.40
CA ASN A 30 7.66 1.13 -19.87
C ASN A 30 7.60 2.64 -19.57
N LEU A 31 7.01 3.46 -20.46
CA LEU A 31 6.79 4.89 -20.22
C LEU A 31 5.89 5.15 -19.00
N ASN A 32 4.90 4.31 -18.78
CA ASN A 32 4.07 4.41 -17.58
C ASN A 32 4.80 3.96 -16.30
N GLN A 33 5.73 3.02 -16.40
CA GLN A 33 6.60 2.64 -15.28
C GLN A 33 7.63 3.74 -14.96
N GLU A 34 8.22 4.35 -15.99
CA GLU A 34 9.17 5.45 -15.80
C GLU A 34 8.48 6.72 -15.29
N ARG A 35 7.28 7.05 -15.77
CA ARG A 35 6.46 8.12 -15.20
C ARG A 35 6.15 7.86 -13.72
N ARG A 36 5.75 6.64 -13.36
CA ARG A 36 5.52 6.27 -11.95
C ARG A 36 6.78 6.35 -11.10
N LYS A 37 7.96 6.04 -11.66
CA LYS A 37 9.26 6.20 -10.97
C LYS A 37 9.66 7.68 -10.85
N GLN A 38 9.41 8.51 -11.87
CA GLN A 38 9.70 9.95 -11.85
C GLN A 38 8.70 10.71 -10.95
N GLU A 39 7.43 10.31 -10.91
CA GLU A 39 6.43 10.82 -9.98
C GLU A 39 6.73 10.45 -8.52
N ALA A 40 7.44 9.32 -8.29
CA ALA A 40 7.90 8.92 -6.95
C ALA A 40 9.12 9.72 -6.45
N THR A 41 9.85 10.42 -7.32
CA THR A 41 11.04 11.24 -6.96
C THR A 41 10.76 12.73 -6.89
N ALA A 42 9.66 13.22 -7.49
CA ALA A 42 9.18 14.57 -7.21
C ALA A 42 8.57 14.56 -5.80
N LYS A 43 9.09 15.39 -4.88
CA LYS A 43 8.46 15.69 -3.59
C LYS A 43 7.09 16.33 -3.87
N GLU A 44 6.09 15.50 -4.19
CA GLU A 44 4.70 15.96 -4.14
C GLU A 44 4.42 16.52 -2.74
N PRO A 45 3.69 17.63 -2.63
CA PRO A 45 3.26 18.12 -1.34
C PRO A 45 2.58 16.96 -0.61
N THR A 46 3.15 16.58 0.53
CA THR A 46 2.72 15.40 1.29
C THR A 46 1.28 15.61 1.74
N ILE A 47 0.32 15.18 0.91
CA ILE A 47 -1.10 15.29 1.24
C ILE A 47 -1.40 14.34 2.38
N VAL A 48 -1.42 14.85 3.59
CA VAL A 48 -1.71 14.05 4.80
C VAL A 48 -3.14 13.52 4.75
N PHE A 49 -4.11 14.40 4.46
CA PHE A 49 -5.52 14.06 4.28
C PHE A 49 -6.06 14.63 2.97
N ASP A 50 -6.75 13.81 2.18
CA ASP A 50 -7.56 14.32 1.05
C ASP A 50 -8.89 14.86 1.57
N VAL A 51 -8.86 16.13 1.99
CA VAL A 51 -10.04 16.82 2.54
C VAL A 51 -11.16 16.91 1.52
N LYS A 52 -10.86 17.05 0.21
CA LYS A 52 -11.87 17.10 -0.85
C LYS A 52 -12.60 15.76 -0.99
N HIS A 53 -11.86 14.66 -0.95
CA HIS A 53 -12.42 13.32 -0.98
C HIS A 53 -13.25 13.07 0.29
N LEU A 54 -12.72 13.39 1.46
CA LEU A 54 -13.41 13.23 2.73
C LEU A 54 -14.71 14.06 2.81
N LEU A 55 -14.69 15.30 2.30
CA LEU A 55 -15.87 16.15 2.25
C LEU A 55 -16.99 15.52 1.39
N ARG A 56 -16.65 14.92 0.27
CA ARG A 56 -17.60 14.17 -0.57
C ARG A 56 -18.18 12.96 0.16
N GLN A 57 -17.34 12.19 0.88
CA GLN A 57 -17.78 11.03 1.65
C GLN A 57 -18.78 11.39 2.76
N VAL A 58 -18.61 12.55 3.40
CA VAL A 58 -19.51 13.01 4.46
C VAL A 58 -20.67 13.88 3.95
N GLY A 59 -20.97 13.84 2.64
CA GLY A 59 -22.12 14.54 2.05
C GLY A 59 -21.99 16.07 2.05
N GLY A 60 -20.78 16.61 2.01
CA GLY A 60 -20.52 18.06 1.96
C GLY A 60 -20.52 18.76 3.33
N TYR A 61 -20.70 18.04 4.42
CA TYR A 61 -20.74 18.62 5.77
C TYR A 61 -19.34 18.90 6.32
N THR A 62 -18.85 20.14 6.23
CA THR A 62 -17.51 20.55 6.67
C THR A 62 -17.23 20.25 8.14
N LYS A 63 -18.23 20.45 9.03
CA LYS A 63 -18.12 20.10 10.46
C LYS A 63 -17.86 18.61 10.70
N MET A 64 -18.37 17.74 9.81
CA MET A 64 -18.15 16.28 9.91
C MET A 64 -16.72 15.91 9.53
N VAL A 65 -16.11 16.58 8.56
CA VAL A 65 -14.71 16.40 8.19
C VAL A 65 -13.80 16.57 9.41
N GLY A 66 -13.94 17.67 10.15
CA GLY A 66 -13.17 17.92 11.36
C GLY A 66 -13.36 16.82 12.42
N LYS A 67 -14.60 16.36 12.61
CA LYS A 67 -14.90 15.27 13.56
C LYS A 67 -14.24 13.95 13.17
N VAL A 68 -14.24 13.59 11.86
CA VAL A 68 -13.60 12.37 11.36
C VAL A 68 -12.09 12.44 11.57
N ILE A 69 -11.45 13.54 11.18
CA ILE A 69 -10.01 13.74 11.38
C ILE A 69 -9.65 13.69 12.87
N ALA A 70 -10.39 14.37 13.73
CA ALA A 70 -10.15 14.35 15.17
C ALA A 70 -10.27 12.94 15.76
N LYS A 71 -11.33 12.20 15.42
CA LYS A 71 -11.49 10.80 15.85
C LYS A 71 -10.38 9.91 15.36
N PHE A 72 -9.95 10.07 14.10
CA PHE A 72 -8.86 9.30 13.54
C PHE A 72 -7.54 9.56 14.27
N LYS A 73 -7.24 10.83 14.58
CA LYS A 73 -6.05 11.21 15.36
C LYS A 73 -6.05 10.62 16.77
N LEU A 74 -7.21 10.49 17.41
CA LEU A 74 -7.33 9.83 18.73
C LEU A 74 -7.15 8.31 18.64
N TYR A 75 -7.63 7.70 17.54
CA TYR A 75 -7.53 6.26 17.31
C TYR A 75 -6.10 5.82 16.93
N LEU A 76 -5.39 6.67 16.18
CA LEU A 76 -4.12 6.32 15.53
C LEU A 76 -3.03 5.85 16.51
N PRO A 77 -2.74 6.53 17.65
CA PRO A 77 -1.68 6.10 18.57
C PRO A 77 -1.90 4.68 19.12
N LYS A 78 -3.15 4.33 19.44
CA LYS A 78 -3.50 2.99 19.91
C LYS A 78 -3.24 1.93 18.83
N SER A 79 -3.63 2.21 17.59
CA SER A 79 -3.43 1.29 16.47
C SER A 79 -1.96 1.09 16.14
N ILE A 80 -1.16 2.16 16.17
CA ILE A 80 0.29 2.07 16.00
C ILE A 80 0.94 1.28 17.13
N GLY A 81 0.48 1.47 18.37
CA GLY A 81 0.95 0.69 19.51
C GLY A 81 0.73 -0.81 19.34
N LEU A 82 -0.43 -1.23 18.83
CA LEU A 82 -0.73 -2.63 18.53
C LEU A 82 0.15 -3.19 17.41
N ILE A 83 0.38 -2.41 16.35
CA ILE A 83 1.26 -2.79 15.23
C ILE A 83 2.69 -3.00 15.73
N LYS A 84 3.22 -2.05 16.53
CA LYS A 84 4.56 -2.16 17.12
C LYS A 84 4.68 -3.35 18.06
N ALA A 85 3.70 -3.58 18.92
CA ALA A 85 3.71 -4.73 19.81
C ALA A 85 3.71 -6.06 19.07
N ALA A 86 2.93 -6.17 17.97
CA ALA A 86 2.93 -7.35 17.12
C ALA A 86 4.26 -7.52 16.36
N TYR A 87 4.84 -6.41 15.91
CA TYR A 87 6.15 -6.36 15.27
C TYR A 87 7.25 -6.84 16.23
N ASP A 88 7.31 -6.33 17.46
CA ASP A 88 8.30 -6.68 18.47
C ASP A 88 8.18 -8.15 18.92
N LYS A 89 6.96 -8.68 19.00
CA LYS A 89 6.67 -10.09 19.26
C LYS A 89 6.96 -11.01 18.09
N GLN A 90 7.23 -10.45 16.91
CA GLN A 90 7.36 -11.18 15.64
C GLN A 90 6.11 -12.02 15.30
N ASP A 91 4.93 -11.57 15.70
CA ASP A 91 3.65 -12.22 15.39
C ASP A 91 3.07 -11.66 14.07
N LEU A 92 3.28 -12.44 13.00
CA LEU A 92 2.84 -12.05 11.66
C LEU A 92 1.31 -11.98 11.54
N ASN A 93 0.57 -12.80 12.28
CA ASN A 93 -0.90 -12.80 12.22
C ASN A 93 -1.49 -11.58 12.93
N GLU A 94 -0.98 -11.26 14.13
CA GLU A 94 -1.40 -10.08 14.87
C GLU A 94 -1.01 -8.80 14.12
N LEU A 95 0.18 -8.78 13.49
CA LEU A 95 0.64 -7.67 12.66
C LEU A 95 -0.30 -7.45 11.46
N CYS A 96 -0.60 -8.49 10.68
CA CYS A 96 -1.51 -8.39 9.53
C CYS A 96 -2.92 -7.94 9.94
N SER A 97 -3.44 -8.44 11.06
CA SER A 97 -4.77 -8.06 11.57
C SER A 97 -4.83 -6.59 11.99
N SER A 98 -3.80 -6.12 12.70
CA SER A 98 -3.68 -4.73 13.13
C SER A 98 -3.52 -3.76 11.95
N LEU A 99 -2.71 -4.14 10.95
CA LEU A 99 -2.54 -3.38 9.71
C LEU A 99 -3.86 -3.30 8.92
N HIS A 100 -4.59 -4.40 8.81
CA HIS A 100 -5.88 -4.43 8.14
C HIS A 100 -6.89 -3.46 8.78
N SER A 101 -6.94 -3.44 10.11
CA SER A 101 -7.79 -2.51 10.87
C SER A 101 -7.40 -1.04 10.63
N LEU A 102 -6.09 -0.75 10.68
CA LEU A 102 -5.58 0.59 10.41
C LEU A 102 -5.82 1.03 8.96
N LYS A 103 -5.69 0.11 7.99
CA LYS A 103 -5.99 0.38 6.58
C LYS A 103 -7.42 0.87 6.38
N GLY A 104 -8.40 0.19 7.00
CA GLY A 104 -9.80 0.60 6.97
C GLY A 104 -10.04 1.98 7.57
N ALA A 105 -9.44 2.25 8.73
CA ALA A 105 -9.54 3.54 9.39
C ALA A 105 -8.88 4.67 8.59
N ALA A 106 -7.67 4.46 8.05
CA ALA A 106 -6.95 5.41 7.22
C ALA A 106 -7.70 5.72 5.91
N GLY A 107 -8.30 4.71 5.29
CA GLY A 107 -9.17 4.87 4.12
C GLY A 107 -10.39 5.73 4.41
N SER A 108 -11.09 5.44 5.50
CA SER A 108 -12.27 6.21 5.94
C SER A 108 -11.95 7.66 6.30
N ALA A 109 -10.74 7.92 6.80
CA ALA A 109 -10.24 9.27 7.10
C ALA A 109 -9.60 9.96 5.89
N SER A 110 -9.47 9.28 4.75
CA SER A 110 -8.76 9.76 3.56
C SER A 110 -7.30 10.19 3.85
N ALA A 111 -6.62 9.46 4.76
CA ALA A 111 -5.23 9.67 5.12
C ALA A 111 -4.31 8.96 4.10
N LEU A 112 -4.14 9.56 2.91
CA LEU A 112 -3.62 8.88 1.72
C LEU A 112 -2.19 8.36 1.89
N ASN A 113 -1.29 9.13 2.47
CA ASN A 113 0.10 8.70 2.64
C ASN A 113 0.23 7.56 3.64
N LEU A 114 -0.44 7.67 4.79
CA LEU A 114 -0.50 6.60 5.76
C LEU A 114 -1.10 5.32 5.16
N LEU A 115 -2.16 5.47 4.36
CA LEU A 115 -2.81 4.35 3.66
C LEU A 115 -1.87 3.65 2.68
N LYS A 116 -1.02 4.41 1.95
CA LYS A 116 -0.01 3.83 1.04
C LYS A 116 0.98 2.96 1.80
N VAL A 117 1.54 3.47 2.89
CA VAL A 117 2.53 2.74 3.71
C VAL A 117 1.90 1.50 4.35
N VAL A 118 0.71 1.62 4.94
CA VAL A 118 0.00 0.48 5.55
C VAL A 118 -0.27 -0.61 4.52
N ARG A 119 -0.64 -0.26 3.28
CA ARG A 119 -0.83 -1.23 2.19
C ARG A 119 0.47 -1.93 1.82
N ALA A 120 1.58 -1.19 1.71
CA ALA A 120 2.87 -1.78 1.39
C ALA A 120 3.30 -2.80 2.45
N ILE A 121 3.14 -2.48 3.74
CA ILE A 121 3.44 -3.40 4.83
C ILE A 121 2.49 -4.62 4.78
N GLU A 122 1.19 -4.42 4.54
CA GLU A 122 0.21 -5.52 4.44
C GLU A 122 0.54 -6.49 3.30
N GLU A 123 0.95 -5.98 2.13
CA GLU A 123 1.38 -6.81 0.99
C GLU A 123 2.66 -7.59 1.32
N LEU A 124 3.64 -6.94 1.92
CA LEU A 124 4.87 -7.62 2.35
C LEU A 124 4.58 -8.73 3.36
N CYS A 125 3.69 -8.48 4.33
CA CYS A 125 3.26 -9.50 5.30
C CYS A 125 2.56 -10.69 4.63
N LYS A 126 1.74 -10.45 3.59
CA LYS A 126 1.11 -11.52 2.80
C LYS A 126 2.14 -12.35 2.05
N ASP A 127 3.13 -11.70 1.44
CA ASP A 127 4.23 -12.38 0.76
C ASP A 127 5.09 -13.19 1.72
N MET A 128 5.32 -12.68 2.93
CA MET A 128 6.02 -13.41 3.99
C MET A 128 5.24 -14.66 4.39
N ARG A 129 3.93 -14.54 4.55
CA ARG A 129 3.05 -15.67 4.89
C ARG A 129 3.00 -16.74 3.79
N ALA A 130 2.94 -16.31 2.51
CA ALA A 130 2.91 -17.22 1.37
C ALA A 130 4.20 -18.07 1.27
N THR A 131 5.35 -17.49 1.59
CA THR A 131 6.61 -18.23 1.60
C THR A 131 6.67 -19.29 2.71
N MET A 132 6.06 -19.04 3.87
CA MET A 132 6.02 -20.00 4.98
C MET A 132 5.17 -21.24 4.68
N THR A 133 4.14 -21.11 3.84
CA THR A 133 3.27 -22.24 3.47
C THR A 133 3.90 -23.16 2.43
N GLN A 134 4.88 -22.70 1.67
CA GLN A 134 5.57 -23.49 0.64
C GLN A 134 6.68 -24.39 1.22
N ASP A 135 7.29 -24.00 2.33
CA ASP A 135 8.42 -24.72 2.92
C ASP A 135 8.01 -25.96 3.74
N GLY A 136 6.73 -26.33 3.76
CA GLY A 136 6.24 -27.61 4.30
C GLY A 136 6.49 -27.84 5.81
N VAL A 137 6.98 -26.87 6.54
CA VAL A 137 7.24 -26.96 7.99
C VAL A 137 5.95 -26.61 8.73
N GLY A 138 5.11 -27.60 8.92
CA GLY A 138 3.81 -27.43 9.51
C GLY A 138 3.59 -28.25 10.77
N GLY A 139 3.99 -27.76 11.91
CA GLY A 139 3.63 -28.37 13.17
C GLY A 139 3.69 -27.36 14.30
N GLY A 140 2.53 -27.03 14.90
CA GLY A 140 2.46 -26.31 16.16
C GLY A 140 2.66 -24.79 16.07
N ASP A 141 3.09 -24.19 17.17
CA ASP A 141 3.21 -22.74 17.41
C ASP A 141 4.19 -21.99 16.47
N GLU A 142 4.92 -22.71 15.62
CA GLU A 142 5.86 -22.12 14.63
C GLU A 142 5.16 -21.41 13.44
N LYS A 143 3.87 -21.60 13.24
CA LYS A 143 3.12 -20.98 12.12
C LYS A 143 3.04 -19.44 12.16
N ASN A 144 3.36 -18.85 13.31
CA ASN A 144 3.29 -17.38 13.51
C ASN A 144 4.65 -16.71 13.50
N ARG A 145 5.75 -17.47 13.47
CA ARG A 145 7.11 -16.93 13.51
C ARG A 145 7.48 -16.30 12.16
N TRP A 146 8.28 -15.26 12.20
CA TRP A 146 8.75 -14.58 11.00
C TRP A 146 9.60 -15.51 10.12
N PRO A 147 9.45 -15.43 8.77
CA PRO A 147 10.28 -16.20 7.86
C PRO A 147 11.74 -15.77 7.99
N ASN A 148 12.66 -16.72 7.87
CA ASN A 148 14.10 -16.45 7.93
C ASN A 148 14.61 -15.78 6.63
N ASN A 149 13.97 -14.69 6.22
CA ASN A 149 14.30 -13.94 5.00
C ASN A 149 14.80 -12.53 5.36
N ALA A 150 16.12 -12.40 5.48
CA ALA A 150 16.77 -11.16 5.90
C ALA A 150 16.45 -9.95 4.99
N VAL A 151 16.16 -10.18 3.71
CA VAL A 151 15.82 -9.11 2.77
C VAL A 151 14.43 -8.54 3.08
N LYS A 152 13.43 -9.42 3.23
CA LYS A 152 12.06 -9.02 3.57
C LYS A 152 11.98 -8.36 4.95
N LEU A 153 12.79 -8.85 5.91
CA LEU A 153 12.85 -8.24 7.24
C LEU A 153 13.42 -6.82 7.20
N LYS A 154 14.47 -6.58 6.44
CA LYS A 154 15.02 -5.21 6.25
C LYS A 154 14.02 -4.28 5.54
N GLU A 155 13.30 -4.78 4.56
CA GLU A 155 12.25 -4.01 3.87
C GLU A 155 11.12 -3.64 4.85
N LEU A 156 10.73 -4.58 5.70
CA LEU A 156 9.72 -4.34 6.73
C LEU A 156 10.18 -3.30 7.75
N ASP A 157 11.45 -3.34 8.19
CA ASP A 157 12.04 -2.34 9.10
C ASP A 157 11.96 -0.92 8.51
N VAL A 158 12.24 -0.79 7.22
CA VAL A 158 12.16 0.50 6.51
C VAL A 158 10.73 1.01 6.47
N LEU A 159 9.78 0.14 6.11
CA LEU A 159 8.37 0.50 6.03
C LEU A 159 7.75 0.85 7.40
N VAL A 160 8.18 0.18 8.49
CA VAL A 160 7.74 0.51 9.84
C VAL A 160 8.25 1.89 10.27
N LYS A 161 9.48 2.25 9.92
CA LYS A 161 10.00 3.61 10.15
C LYS A 161 9.23 4.67 9.35
N GLU A 162 8.89 4.36 8.10
CA GLU A 162 8.07 5.24 7.26
C GLU A 162 6.64 5.39 7.83
N LEU A 163 6.09 4.33 8.40
CA LEU A 163 4.81 4.36 9.10
C LEU A 163 4.85 5.33 10.29
N ASP A 164 5.94 5.35 11.07
CA ASP A 164 6.12 6.29 12.18
C ASP A 164 6.16 7.74 11.68
N ALA A 165 6.93 8.02 10.65
CA ALA A 165 7.00 9.35 10.06
C ALA A 165 5.65 9.83 9.50
N CYS A 166 4.90 8.95 8.84
CA CYS A 166 3.54 9.26 8.37
C CYS A 166 2.58 9.49 9.53
N THR A 167 2.72 8.75 10.63
CA THR A 167 1.92 8.89 11.85
C THR A 167 2.15 10.26 12.47
N GLU A 168 3.41 10.70 12.63
CA GLU A 168 3.74 12.02 13.13
C GLU A 168 3.13 13.13 12.28
N ASN A 169 3.21 13.03 10.95
CA ASN A 169 2.60 13.98 10.02
C ASN A 169 1.08 14.07 10.21
N VAL A 170 0.41 12.93 10.44
CA VAL A 170 -1.04 12.89 10.72
C VAL A 170 -1.35 13.57 12.06
N LEU A 171 -0.56 13.31 13.11
CA LEU A 171 -0.79 13.87 14.42
C LEU A 171 -0.54 15.40 14.45
N LEU A 172 0.47 15.87 13.73
CA LEU A 172 0.81 17.28 13.60
C LEU A 172 -0.10 18.05 12.63
N TYR A 173 -0.89 17.35 11.80
CA TYR A 173 -1.78 17.99 10.84
C TYR A 173 -2.77 18.93 11.54
N GLN A 174 -2.74 20.20 11.17
CA GLN A 174 -3.72 21.20 11.60
C GLN A 174 -4.66 21.48 10.43
N GLN A 175 -5.95 21.23 10.64
CA GLN A 175 -6.96 21.55 9.63
C GLN A 175 -7.04 23.08 9.53
N LYS A 176 -6.60 23.64 8.40
CA LYS A 176 -6.89 25.04 8.08
C LYS A 176 -8.41 25.15 7.90
N ALA A 177 -9.01 26.18 8.46
CA ALA A 177 -10.44 26.43 8.30
C ALA A 177 -10.80 26.45 6.80
N VAL A 178 -11.75 25.60 6.42
CA VAL A 178 -12.28 25.52 5.05
C VAL A 178 -13.47 26.47 4.94
#